data_eda0c3e6b016868e3e198ccb9935d0bd
#
_entry.id   eda0c3e6b016868e3e198ccb9935d0bd
#
_cell.length_a   1.000
_cell.length_b   1.000
_cell.length_c   1.000
_cell.angle_alpha   90.00
_cell.angle_beta   90.00
_cell.angle_gamma   90.00
#
_symmetry.space_group_name_H-M   'P 1'
#
loop_
_entity.id
_entity.type
_entity.pdbx_description
1 polymer ?
#
loop_
_entity_poly.entity_id
_entity_poly.type
_entity_poly.pdbx_seq_one_letter_code
_entity_poly.pdbx_strand_id
1 'polypeptide(L)'
;MKMKIINKHEVVLNFIEQFRHFGPDIENCFSNGMCWYFTTILRGRFGMENQVMYDPVANHFATEIDGRIYDITGDITGDPEYKFEYWGSYWLNDLKETARIRRDCIWKIPPDLLICGLCPYGYEDDHGNLICDVDNSPVDWDDPCKRGYYPIEVTQ
;
A
#
# COMPACT_ATOMS: atom_id res chain seq x y z
N MET A 1 15.44 -32.64 20.70
CA MET A 1 14.47 -31.84 19.94
C MET A 1 15.24 -30.98 18.95
N LYS A 2 15.16 -31.31 17.64
CA LYS A 2 15.77 -30.47 16.62
C LYS A 2 14.88 -29.23 16.44
N MET A 3 15.35 -28.06 16.84
CA MET A 3 14.70 -26.80 16.47
C MET A 3 14.72 -26.70 14.94
N LYS A 4 13.53 -26.69 14.33
CA LYS A 4 13.38 -26.41 12.93
C LYS A 4 13.69 -24.90 12.76
N ILE A 5 14.79 -24.57 12.14
CA ILE A 5 15.10 -23.18 11.76
C ILE A 5 14.06 -22.82 10.69
N ILE A 6 13.08 -22.02 11.07
CA ILE A 6 12.08 -21.53 10.13
C ILE A 6 12.74 -20.44 9.30
N ASN A 7 12.84 -20.68 8.00
CA ASN A 7 13.35 -19.69 7.05
C ASN A 7 12.35 -18.53 6.94
N LYS A 8 12.82 -17.29 6.99
CA LYS A 8 11.98 -16.09 6.86
C LYS A 8 11.15 -16.10 5.57
N HIS A 9 11.70 -16.58 4.48
CA HIS A 9 10.97 -16.78 3.23
C HIS A 9 9.72 -17.66 3.40
N GLU A 10 9.84 -18.80 4.09
CA GLU A 10 8.69 -19.67 4.37
C GLU A 10 7.64 -18.98 5.25
N VAL A 11 8.08 -18.16 6.20
CA VAL A 11 7.16 -17.40 7.07
C VAL A 11 6.37 -16.37 6.27
N VAL A 12 7.03 -15.65 5.35
CA VAL A 12 6.38 -14.69 4.46
C VAL A 12 5.36 -15.39 3.56
N LEU A 13 5.74 -16.49 2.93
CA LEU A 13 4.84 -17.25 2.05
C LEU A 13 3.63 -17.81 2.82
N ASN A 14 3.84 -18.34 4.02
CA ASN A 14 2.75 -18.83 4.86
C ASN A 14 1.79 -17.70 5.25
N PHE A 15 2.30 -16.52 5.57
CA PHE A 15 1.47 -15.36 5.86
C PHE A 15 0.62 -14.98 4.65
N ILE A 16 1.21 -14.88 3.46
CA ILE A 16 0.51 -14.53 2.22
C ILE A 16 -0.58 -15.57 1.93
N GLU A 17 -0.26 -16.84 2.05
CA GLU A 17 -1.21 -17.94 1.84
C GLU A 17 -2.41 -17.86 2.80
N GLN A 18 -2.17 -17.65 4.09
CA GLN A 18 -3.22 -17.47 5.06
C GLN A 18 -4.05 -16.21 4.78
N PHE A 19 -3.40 -15.11 4.42
CA PHE A 19 -4.06 -13.85 4.11
C PHE A 19 -5.03 -14.00 2.93
N ARG A 20 -4.64 -14.70 1.87
CA ARG A 20 -5.51 -14.97 0.71
C ARG A 20 -6.79 -15.73 1.08
N HIS A 21 -6.77 -16.51 2.14
CA HIS A 21 -7.92 -17.32 2.58
C HIS A 21 -8.85 -16.62 3.57
N PHE A 22 -8.59 -15.36 3.92
CA PHE A 22 -9.47 -14.61 4.84
C PHE A 22 -10.85 -14.29 4.27
N GLY A 23 -11.02 -14.33 2.97
CA GLY A 23 -12.30 -14.09 2.33
C GLY A 23 -12.27 -14.35 0.83
N PRO A 24 -13.42 -14.40 0.17
CA PRO A 24 -13.49 -14.49 -1.27
C PRO A 24 -12.88 -13.22 -1.90
N ASP A 25 -12.28 -13.36 -3.06
CA ASP A 25 -11.73 -12.27 -3.87
C ASP A 25 -10.55 -11.47 -3.26
N ILE A 26 -9.98 -11.89 -2.15
CA ILE A 26 -8.82 -11.21 -1.55
C ILE A 26 -7.67 -11.09 -2.56
N GLU A 27 -7.31 -12.19 -3.21
CA GLU A 27 -6.24 -12.19 -4.21
C GLU A 27 -6.55 -11.23 -5.36
N ASN A 28 -7.77 -11.25 -5.87
CA ASN A 28 -8.19 -10.37 -6.95
C ASN A 28 -8.15 -8.89 -6.55
N CYS A 29 -8.64 -8.54 -5.37
CA CYS A 29 -8.62 -7.16 -4.87
C CYS A 29 -7.20 -6.61 -4.75
N PHE A 30 -6.29 -7.38 -4.14
CA PHE A 30 -4.91 -6.96 -3.93
C PHE A 30 -4.01 -7.12 -5.15
N SER A 31 -4.46 -7.84 -6.18
CA SER A 31 -3.82 -7.86 -7.50
C SER A 31 -4.26 -6.70 -8.40
N ASN A 32 -5.50 -6.22 -8.21
CA ASN A 32 -6.16 -5.27 -9.12
C ASN A 32 -6.60 -3.99 -8.40
N GLY A 33 -5.67 -3.12 -8.07
CA GLY A 33 -5.92 -1.78 -7.56
C GLY A 33 -5.61 -1.56 -6.09
N MET A 34 -5.44 -2.61 -5.28
CA MET A 34 -5.06 -2.48 -3.86
C MET A 34 -3.66 -3.02 -3.55
N CYS A 35 -2.81 -3.19 -4.54
CA CYS A 35 -1.45 -3.71 -4.37
C CYS A 35 -0.58 -2.85 -3.44
N TRP A 36 -0.75 -1.52 -3.46
CA TRP A 36 -0.09 -0.64 -2.50
C TRP A 36 -0.42 -1.00 -1.05
N TYR A 37 -1.69 -1.25 -0.75
CA TYR A 37 -2.11 -1.59 0.61
C TYR A 37 -1.54 -2.92 1.08
N PHE A 38 -1.37 -3.87 0.17
CA PHE A 38 -0.71 -5.12 0.50
C PHE A 38 0.78 -4.91 0.84
N THR A 39 1.47 -4.00 0.15
CA THR A 39 2.84 -3.64 0.54
C THR A 39 2.89 -3.06 1.96
N THR A 40 1.93 -2.23 2.33
CA THR A 40 1.87 -1.69 3.70
C THR A 40 1.60 -2.76 4.74
N ILE A 41 0.77 -3.74 4.43
CA ILE A 41 0.50 -4.89 5.29
C ILE A 41 1.76 -5.74 5.48
N LEU A 42 2.46 -6.08 4.41
CA LEU A 42 3.72 -6.85 4.49
C LEU A 42 4.79 -6.10 5.29
N ARG A 43 4.95 -4.80 5.05
CA ARG A 43 5.91 -3.98 5.80
C ARG A 43 5.52 -3.84 7.27
N GLY A 44 4.26 -3.66 7.57
CA GLY A 44 3.76 -3.64 8.94
C GLY A 44 4.01 -4.96 9.68
N ARG A 45 3.94 -6.07 8.97
CA ARG A 45 4.15 -7.42 9.54
C ARG A 45 5.61 -7.81 9.66
N PHE A 46 6.44 -7.49 8.66
CA PHE A 46 7.81 -8.00 8.53
C PHE A 46 8.90 -6.93 8.71
N GLY A 47 8.54 -5.68 8.85
CA GLY A 47 9.43 -4.57 9.13
C GLY A 47 9.31 -3.43 8.10
N MET A 48 9.28 -2.22 8.61
CA MET A 48 9.16 -1.00 7.78
C MET A 48 10.43 -0.69 6.99
N GLU A 49 11.54 -1.33 7.32
CA GLU A 49 12.82 -1.27 6.60
C GLU A 49 12.78 -1.97 5.24
N ASN A 50 11.80 -2.86 5.03
CA ASN A 50 11.62 -3.53 3.74
C ASN A 50 11.20 -2.53 2.66
N GLN A 51 11.69 -2.73 1.45
CA GLN A 51 11.52 -1.76 0.37
C GLN A 51 10.19 -1.95 -0.38
N VAL A 52 9.58 -0.83 -0.72
CA VAL A 52 8.48 -0.82 -1.68
C VAL A 52 9.07 -0.82 -3.09
N MET A 53 8.59 -1.75 -3.90
CA MET A 53 8.94 -1.90 -5.31
C MET A 53 7.77 -1.46 -6.19
N TYR A 54 8.08 -0.85 -7.31
CA TYR A 54 7.07 -0.40 -8.27
C TYR A 54 7.47 -0.76 -9.70
N ASP A 55 6.53 -1.32 -10.45
CA ASP A 55 6.65 -1.52 -11.89
C ASP A 55 5.82 -0.48 -12.62
N PRO A 56 6.46 0.46 -13.38
CA PRO A 56 5.75 1.54 -14.05
C PRO A 56 4.93 1.07 -15.26
N VAL A 57 5.26 -0.07 -15.84
CA VAL A 57 4.55 -0.63 -17.00
C VAL A 57 3.29 -1.36 -16.56
N ALA A 58 3.43 -2.25 -15.58
CA ALA A 58 2.31 -2.99 -14.99
C ALA A 58 1.48 -2.13 -14.03
N ASN A 59 2.00 -0.97 -13.61
CA ASN A 59 1.40 -0.13 -12.57
C ASN A 59 1.12 -0.94 -11.29
N HIS A 60 2.12 -1.69 -10.85
CA HIS A 60 2.01 -2.66 -9.77
C HIS A 60 3.04 -2.42 -8.67
N PHE A 61 2.58 -2.52 -7.43
CA PHE A 61 3.41 -2.45 -6.23
C PHE A 61 3.66 -3.83 -5.64
N ALA A 62 4.87 -4.02 -5.14
CA ALA A 62 5.30 -5.21 -4.42
C ALA A 62 6.25 -4.83 -3.28
N THR A 63 6.64 -5.80 -2.47
CA THR A 63 7.55 -5.58 -1.33
C THR A 63 8.79 -6.43 -1.47
N GLU A 64 9.98 -5.83 -1.37
CA GLU A 64 11.23 -6.56 -1.26
C GLU A 64 11.53 -6.86 0.21
N ILE A 65 11.69 -8.14 0.53
CA ILE A 65 12.07 -8.65 1.85
C ILE A 65 13.26 -9.58 1.67
N ASP A 66 14.39 -9.24 2.26
CA ASP A 66 15.63 -10.02 2.17
C ASP A 66 16.03 -10.42 0.74
N GLY A 67 15.90 -9.48 -0.21
CA GLY A 67 16.29 -9.66 -1.60
C GLY A 67 15.28 -10.43 -2.45
N ARG A 68 14.11 -10.76 -1.93
CA ARG A 68 13.01 -11.37 -2.66
C ARG A 68 11.83 -10.42 -2.76
N ILE A 69 11.09 -10.48 -3.84
CA ILE A 69 9.95 -9.61 -4.13
C ILE A 69 8.65 -10.41 -3.98
N TYR A 70 7.74 -9.87 -3.18
CA TYR A 70 6.47 -10.51 -2.84
C TYR A 70 5.29 -9.59 -3.15
N ASP A 71 4.23 -10.19 -3.63
CA ASP A 71 2.91 -9.61 -3.70
C ASP A 71 1.85 -10.58 -3.13
N ILE A 72 0.56 -10.28 -3.32
CA ILE A 72 -0.53 -11.14 -2.83
C ILE A 72 -0.48 -12.56 -3.44
N THR A 73 0.15 -12.75 -4.59
CA THR A 73 0.25 -14.06 -5.25
C THR A 73 1.39 -14.92 -4.69
N GLY A 74 2.31 -14.32 -3.96
CA GLY A 74 3.48 -14.99 -3.36
C GLY A 74 4.80 -14.37 -3.75
N ASP A 75 5.81 -15.20 -3.94
CA ASP A 75 7.15 -14.79 -4.41
C ASP A 75 7.15 -14.61 -5.93
N ILE A 76 7.36 -13.39 -6.37
CA ILE A 76 7.42 -12.98 -7.77
C ILE A 76 8.84 -12.56 -8.19
N THR A 77 9.85 -12.95 -7.42
CA THR A 77 11.24 -12.63 -7.71
C THR A 77 11.64 -13.20 -9.07
N GLY A 78 12.14 -12.35 -9.95
CA GLY A 78 12.61 -12.77 -11.28
C GLY A 78 11.50 -13.09 -12.28
N ASP A 79 10.24 -12.81 -11.96
CA ASP A 79 9.15 -12.92 -12.92
C ASP A 79 9.41 -12.00 -14.12
N PRO A 80 9.49 -12.53 -15.36
CA PRO A 80 9.82 -11.73 -16.54
C PRO A 80 8.74 -10.73 -16.96
N GLU A 81 7.53 -10.87 -16.42
CA GLU A 81 6.44 -9.94 -16.69
C GLU A 81 6.63 -8.61 -15.97
N TYR A 82 7.49 -8.55 -14.93
CA TYR A 82 7.71 -7.37 -14.14
C TYR A 82 9.13 -6.81 -14.28
N LYS A 83 9.21 -5.48 -14.19
CA LYS A 83 10.47 -4.72 -14.10
C LYS A 83 10.38 -3.76 -12.93
N PHE A 84 10.60 -4.29 -11.74
CA PHE A 84 10.51 -3.51 -10.51
C PHE A 84 11.66 -2.55 -10.33
N GLU A 85 11.34 -1.35 -9.90
CA GLU A 85 12.25 -0.32 -9.43
C GLU A 85 11.94 0.01 -7.97
N TYR A 86 12.91 0.54 -7.23
CA TYR A 86 12.66 1.04 -5.88
C TYR A 86 11.73 2.25 -5.95
N TRP A 87 10.60 2.16 -5.27
CA TRP A 87 9.62 3.25 -5.26
C TRP A 87 10.21 4.58 -4.80
N GLY A 88 11.11 4.56 -3.78
CA GLY A 88 11.79 5.75 -3.30
C GLY A 88 12.60 6.47 -4.39
N SER A 89 13.31 5.71 -5.24
CA SER A 89 14.07 6.27 -6.37
C SER A 89 13.14 6.77 -7.48
N TYR A 90 12.11 6.02 -7.80
CA TYR A 90 11.12 6.40 -8.81
C TYR A 90 10.41 7.70 -8.44
N TRP A 91 9.96 7.80 -7.21
CA TRP A 91 9.24 8.95 -6.68
C TRP A 91 10.06 10.25 -6.75
N LEU A 92 11.37 10.19 -6.56
CA LEU A 92 12.24 11.36 -6.63
C LEU A 92 12.51 11.84 -8.06
N ASN A 93 12.39 10.97 -9.06
CA ASN A 93 12.77 11.25 -10.44
C ASN A 93 11.63 11.83 -11.29
N ASP A 94 10.37 11.50 -11.00
CA ASP A 94 9.22 11.98 -11.78
C ASP A 94 8.04 12.35 -10.87
N LEU A 95 7.95 13.62 -10.52
CA LEU A 95 6.91 14.13 -9.62
C LEU A 95 5.51 14.11 -10.25
N LYS A 96 5.39 14.29 -11.57
CA LYS A 96 4.08 14.27 -12.25
C LYS A 96 3.51 12.87 -12.31
N GLU A 97 4.33 11.92 -12.71
CA GLU A 97 3.95 10.52 -12.75
C GLU A 97 3.67 9.99 -11.34
N THR A 98 4.46 10.40 -10.36
CA THR A 98 4.23 10.06 -8.95
C THR A 98 2.89 10.59 -8.44
N ALA A 99 2.51 11.81 -8.80
CA ALA A 99 1.21 12.38 -8.44
C ALA A 99 0.06 11.56 -9.04
N ARG A 100 0.18 11.16 -10.31
CA ARG A 100 -0.79 10.26 -10.96
C ARG A 100 -0.90 8.92 -10.25
N ILE A 101 0.23 8.29 -9.96
CA ILE A 101 0.27 6.98 -9.30
C ILE A 101 -0.33 7.04 -7.90
N ARG A 102 -0.05 8.09 -7.14
CA ARG A 102 -0.66 8.30 -5.83
C ARG A 102 -2.17 8.38 -5.93
N ARG A 103 -2.68 9.17 -6.84
CA ARG A 103 -4.12 9.31 -7.06
C ARG A 103 -4.77 8.00 -7.49
N ASP A 104 -4.18 7.30 -8.45
CA ASP A 104 -4.83 6.17 -9.11
C ASP A 104 -4.63 4.84 -8.35
N CYS A 105 -3.55 4.71 -7.60
CA CYS A 105 -3.16 3.45 -6.96
C CYS A 105 -3.12 3.50 -5.43
N ILE A 106 -2.54 4.57 -4.87
CA ILE A 106 -2.32 4.66 -3.43
C ILE A 106 -3.56 5.15 -2.70
N TRP A 107 -4.25 6.14 -3.27
CA TRP A 107 -5.41 6.79 -2.65
C TRP A 107 -6.76 6.27 -3.13
N LYS A 108 -6.75 5.22 -3.94
CA LYS A 108 -7.97 4.58 -4.41
C LYS A 108 -8.58 3.74 -3.30
N ILE A 109 -9.35 4.39 -2.45
CA ILE A 109 -10.16 3.72 -1.44
C ILE A 109 -11.55 3.48 -2.02
N PRO A 110 -12.16 2.31 -1.82
CA PRO A 110 -13.55 2.08 -2.19
C PRO A 110 -14.46 3.17 -1.60
N PRO A 111 -15.47 3.67 -2.33
CA PRO A 111 -16.29 4.80 -1.90
C PRO A 111 -16.95 4.63 -0.52
N ASP A 112 -17.31 3.42 -0.16
CA ASP A 112 -17.89 3.05 1.13
C ASP A 112 -16.89 3.06 2.30
N LEU A 113 -15.59 3.11 1.99
CA LEU A 113 -14.49 3.23 2.96
C LEU A 113 -13.84 4.63 2.94
N LEU A 114 -14.40 5.58 2.21
CA LEU A 114 -13.95 6.97 2.17
C LEU A 114 -14.39 7.74 3.42
N ILE A 115 -13.87 7.34 4.55
CA ILE A 115 -14.08 8.02 5.83
C ILE A 115 -12.82 8.75 6.27
N CYS A 116 -12.99 9.81 7.05
CA CYS A 116 -11.88 10.66 7.48
C CYS A 116 -10.84 9.90 8.30
N GLY A 117 -11.23 8.92 9.08
CA GLY A 117 -10.32 8.08 9.87
C GLY A 117 -9.37 7.19 9.05
N LEU A 118 -9.70 6.89 7.80
CA LEU A 118 -8.85 6.14 6.86
C LEU A 118 -8.18 7.05 5.83
N CYS A 119 -8.42 8.36 5.93
CA CYS A 119 -7.92 9.34 4.98
C CYS A 119 -6.40 9.53 5.14
N PRO A 120 -5.61 9.44 4.06
CA PRO A 120 -4.17 9.71 4.11
C PRO A 120 -3.84 11.19 4.39
N TYR A 121 -4.82 12.08 4.31
CA TYR A 121 -4.69 13.50 4.65
C TYR A 121 -5.24 13.84 6.04
N GLY A 122 -5.67 12.84 6.80
CA GLY A 122 -6.03 13.01 8.20
C GLY A 122 -4.77 12.97 9.07
N TYR A 123 -4.69 13.85 10.06
CA TYR A 123 -3.69 13.77 11.11
C TYR A 123 -4.32 14.04 12.47
N GLU A 124 -3.75 13.51 13.51
CA GLU A 124 -4.16 13.83 14.88
C GLU A 124 -3.35 15.03 15.38
N ASP A 125 -4.05 16.00 15.97
CA ASP A 125 -3.41 17.10 16.66
C ASP A 125 -2.88 16.69 18.05
N ASP A 126 -2.21 17.61 18.75
CA ASP A 126 -1.64 17.36 20.08
C ASP A 126 -2.71 17.02 21.15
N HIS A 127 -3.97 17.19 20.84
CA HIS A 127 -5.10 16.90 21.72
C HIS A 127 -5.84 15.60 21.33
N GLY A 128 -5.38 14.89 20.30
CA GLY A 128 -5.98 13.66 19.80
C GLY A 128 -7.22 13.87 18.92
N ASN A 129 -7.42 15.08 18.41
CA ASN A 129 -8.50 15.36 17.45
C ASN A 129 -8.02 15.05 16.03
N LEU A 130 -8.88 14.40 15.24
CA LEU A 130 -8.61 14.18 13.83
C LEU A 130 -8.87 15.47 13.04
N ILE A 131 -7.88 15.90 12.30
CA ILE A 131 -7.90 17.12 11.48
C ILE A 131 -7.72 16.74 10.01
N CYS A 132 -8.52 17.33 9.14
CA CYS A 132 -8.32 17.24 7.70
C CYS A 132 -7.19 18.19 7.27
N ASP A 133 -6.09 17.66 6.76
CA ASP A 133 -4.92 18.46 6.32
C ASP A 133 -5.23 19.33 5.09
N VAL A 134 -6.29 19.00 4.36
CA VAL A 134 -6.66 19.74 3.15
C VAL A 134 -7.27 21.10 3.45
N ASP A 135 -8.10 21.20 4.51
CA ASP A 135 -8.79 22.44 4.88
C ASP A 135 -8.63 22.83 6.35
N ASN A 136 -7.82 22.08 7.11
CA ASN A 136 -7.58 22.26 8.54
C ASN A 136 -8.85 22.23 9.39
N SER A 137 -9.88 21.54 8.93
CA SER A 137 -11.11 21.39 9.71
C SER A 137 -11.02 20.16 10.63
N PRO A 138 -11.60 20.25 11.84
CA PRO A 138 -11.81 19.07 12.68
C PRO A 138 -12.86 18.17 12.03
N VAL A 139 -12.62 16.87 12.08
CA VAL A 139 -13.50 15.83 11.52
C VAL A 139 -13.60 14.66 12.49
N ASP A 140 -14.69 13.90 12.39
CA ASP A 140 -14.83 12.64 13.10
C ASP A 140 -14.29 11.47 12.27
N TRP A 141 -13.92 10.39 12.96
CA TRP A 141 -13.35 9.20 12.31
C TRP A 141 -14.28 8.60 11.23
N ASP A 142 -15.58 8.63 11.49
CA ASP A 142 -16.60 8.05 10.63
C ASP A 142 -17.17 9.06 9.61
N ASP A 143 -16.70 10.30 9.64
CA ASP A 143 -17.18 11.31 8.70
C ASP A 143 -16.89 10.92 7.26
N PRO A 144 -17.88 10.96 6.37
CA PRO A 144 -17.61 10.79 4.94
C PRO A 144 -16.78 11.97 4.43
N CYS A 145 -15.87 11.69 3.51
CA CYS A 145 -15.10 12.75 2.90
C CYS A 145 -16.01 13.72 2.14
N LYS A 146 -16.13 14.95 2.61
CA LYS A 146 -16.98 15.99 1.99
C LYS A 146 -16.51 16.39 0.59
N ARG A 147 -15.31 16.00 0.21
CA ARG A 147 -14.70 16.31 -1.10
C ARG A 147 -14.93 15.22 -2.13
N GLY A 148 -15.61 14.13 -1.74
CA GLY A 148 -16.10 13.07 -2.63
C GLY A 148 -15.07 12.22 -3.32
N TYR A 149 -13.82 12.60 -3.31
CA TYR A 149 -12.67 11.86 -3.85
C TYR A 149 -11.40 12.71 -3.69
N TYR A 150 -10.27 12.09 -3.43
CA TYR A 150 -8.99 12.77 -3.36
C TYR A 150 -8.41 13.09 -4.75
N PRO A 151 -8.78 14.13 -5.42
CA PRO A 151 -7.84 14.74 -6.30
C PRO A 151 -7.44 16.04 -5.62
N ILE A 152 -6.36 16.04 -4.91
CA ILE A 152 -5.63 17.27 -4.92
C ILE A 152 -5.14 17.39 -6.36
N GLU A 153 -5.80 18.20 -7.12
CA GLU A 153 -5.13 18.87 -8.21
C GLU A 153 -3.94 19.57 -7.54
N VAL A 154 -2.76 19.01 -7.74
CA VAL A 154 -1.53 19.73 -7.46
C VAL A 154 -1.55 20.89 -8.44
N THR A 155 -2.17 21.98 -8.04
CA THR A 155 -2.00 23.27 -8.73
C THR A 155 -0.51 23.55 -8.68
N GLN A 156 0.06 23.62 -9.86
CA GLN A 156 1.44 23.96 -10.13
C GLN A 156 1.80 25.30 -9.51
#